data_105ab36d6682de074c224fd6f80cc7f4
#
_entry.id   105ab36d6682de074c224fd6f80cc7f4
#
_cell.length_a   1.000
_cell.length_b   1.000
_cell.length_c   1.000
_cell.angle_alpha   90.00
_cell.angle_beta   90.00
_cell.angle_gamma   90.00
#
_symmetry.space_group_name_H-M   'P 1'
#
loop_
_entity.id
_entity.type
_entity.pdbx_description
1 polymer ?
#
loop_
_entity_poly.entity_id
_entity_poly.type
_entity_poly.pdbx_seq_one_letter_code
_entity_poly.pdbx_strand_id
1 'polypeptide(L)'
;MKRYLYLIIYIGLGLSLAACKQQPKKFVIGVSQCSEDIWRDKLNDELKMGEYLNDSIIVKLASSNDDNVLQNKQVNQFVDEGVDLLVISPNQLSAISKAVERAYEKGIPVILYDRISNTDKYTAFIGCDNYHIGKSMGTFIAQKLQGKGRIVEICGLDGSSPAMERHLGFMDAIKPYPGIQVIASEEGNWKEEGGVQAMKRILKKTQDFDYVFAHSDRLAWGAYEAAKQMGLQHRYKFTGVDGMATQGGGLELVRDGIFEA
;
A
#
# COMPACT_ATOMS: atom_id res chain seq x y z
N MET A 1 -71.53 -10.93 21.95
CA MET A 1 -70.84 -10.13 20.89
C MET A 1 -69.69 -9.34 21.42
N LYS A 2 -69.76 -8.52 22.47
CA LYS A 2 -68.62 -7.71 22.98
C LYS A 2 -67.37 -8.53 23.39
N ARG A 3 -67.54 -9.75 23.97
CA ARG A 3 -66.41 -10.61 24.39
C ARG A 3 -65.57 -11.13 23.21
N TYR A 4 -66.15 -11.42 22.08
CA TYR A 4 -65.45 -11.89 20.86
C TYR A 4 -64.74 -10.74 20.15
N LEU A 5 -65.29 -9.52 20.26
CA LEU A 5 -64.63 -8.32 19.69
C LEU A 5 -63.30 -8.03 20.37
N TYR A 6 -63.23 -8.15 21.71
CA TYR A 6 -61.98 -7.99 22.45
C TYR A 6 -60.94 -9.08 22.12
N LEU A 7 -61.38 -10.32 21.94
CA LEU A 7 -60.51 -11.43 21.57
C LEU A 7 -59.88 -11.22 20.19
N ILE A 8 -60.61 -10.72 19.23
CA ILE A 8 -60.14 -10.41 17.88
C ILE A 8 -59.14 -9.23 17.92
N ILE A 9 -59.40 -8.22 18.75
CA ILE A 9 -58.49 -7.07 18.92
C ILE A 9 -57.19 -7.51 19.56
N TYR A 10 -57.22 -8.39 20.58
CA TYR A 10 -55.97 -8.91 21.21
C TYR A 10 -55.18 -9.83 20.30
N ILE A 11 -55.82 -10.65 19.46
CA ILE A 11 -55.12 -11.47 18.46
C ILE A 11 -54.54 -10.60 17.36
N GLY A 12 -55.23 -9.56 16.89
CA GLY A 12 -54.72 -8.60 15.91
C GLY A 12 -53.54 -7.78 16.43
N LEU A 13 -53.55 -7.39 17.69
CA LEU A 13 -52.41 -6.68 18.33
C LEU A 13 -51.21 -7.60 18.55
N GLY A 14 -51.44 -8.89 18.89
CA GLY A 14 -50.37 -9.88 19.05
C GLY A 14 -49.68 -10.24 17.73
N LEU A 15 -50.41 -10.29 16.62
CA LEU A 15 -49.85 -10.54 15.29
C LEU A 15 -49.08 -9.35 14.71
N SER A 16 -49.43 -8.10 15.07
CA SER A 16 -48.69 -6.92 14.64
C SER A 16 -47.33 -6.75 15.34
N LEU A 17 -47.13 -7.30 16.53
CA LEU A 17 -45.87 -7.30 17.26
C LEU A 17 -44.87 -8.38 16.75
N ALA A 18 -45.36 -9.43 16.07
CA ALA A 18 -44.52 -10.47 15.49
C ALA A 18 -43.91 -10.09 14.11
N ALA A 19 -44.30 -8.97 13.53
CA ALA A 19 -43.86 -8.51 12.20
C ALA A 19 -42.63 -7.61 12.20
N CYS A 20 -41.90 -7.47 13.32
CA CYS A 20 -40.55 -6.91 13.29
C CYS A 20 -39.68 -7.88 12.50
N LYS A 21 -39.61 -7.75 11.19
CA LYS A 21 -38.58 -8.37 10.37
C LYS A 21 -37.25 -7.84 10.91
N GLN A 22 -36.55 -8.67 11.68
CA GLN A 22 -35.18 -8.41 12.02
C GLN A 22 -34.41 -8.19 10.69
N GLN A 23 -33.93 -6.99 10.46
CA GLN A 23 -33.09 -6.74 9.27
C GLN A 23 -31.94 -7.74 9.33
N PRO A 24 -31.57 -8.39 8.24
CA PRO A 24 -30.45 -9.32 8.22
C PRO A 24 -29.21 -8.56 8.71
N LYS A 25 -28.46 -9.18 9.64
CA LYS A 25 -27.20 -8.61 10.13
C LYS A 25 -26.28 -8.38 8.94
N LYS A 26 -25.82 -7.16 8.76
CA LYS A 26 -24.86 -6.85 7.71
C LYS A 26 -23.47 -7.36 8.10
N PHE A 27 -22.70 -7.79 7.12
CA PHE A 27 -21.32 -8.22 7.26
C PHE A 27 -20.41 -6.98 7.32
N VAL A 28 -19.67 -6.81 8.40
CA VAL A 28 -18.84 -5.63 8.66
C VAL A 28 -17.39 -5.93 8.34
N ILE A 29 -16.82 -5.19 7.40
CA ILE A 29 -15.41 -5.25 7.02
C ILE A 29 -14.69 -4.04 7.62
N GLY A 30 -13.72 -4.29 8.53
CA GLY A 30 -12.80 -3.26 9.00
C GLY A 30 -11.59 -3.18 8.07
N VAL A 31 -11.28 -2.00 7.56
CA VAL A 31 -10.13 -1.77 6.66
C VAL A 31 -9.18 -0.80 7.30
N SER A 32 -7.93 -1.20 7.53
CA SER A 32 -6.86 -0.38 8.09
C SER A 32 -5.81 -0.08 7.04
N GLN A 33 -5.77 1.18 6.60
CA GLN A 33 -4.79 1.73 5.67
C GLN A 33 -3.58 2.28 6.41
N CYS A 34 -2.37 2.02 5.89
CA CYS A 34 -1.14 2.54 6.48
C CYS A 34 -0.89 4.02 6.16
N SER A 35 -1.32 4.50 5.00
CA SER A 35 -1.05 5.85 4.48
C SER A 35 -2.27 6.45 3.79
N GLU A 36 -2.16 7.72 3.46
CA GLU A 36 -3.08 8.46 2.60
C GLU A 36 -2.32 8.94 1.38
N ASP A 37 -2.64 8.39 0.22
CA ASP A 37 -2.04 8.72 -1.05
C ASP A 37 -2.96 8.29 -2.21
N ILE A 38 -2.64 8.74 -3.43
CA ILE A 38 -3.45 8.47 -4.64
C ILE A 38 -3.66 6.97 -4.89
N TRP A 39 -2.69 6.11 -4.51
CA TRP A 39 -2.80 4.67 -4.65
C TRP A 39 -3.83 4.09 -3.65
N ARG A 40 -3.82 4.59 -2.39
CA ARG A 40 -4.78 4.22 -1.34
C ARG A 40 -6.18 4.75 -1.65
N ASP A 41 -6.29 5.96 -2.18
CA ASP A 41 -7.58 6.54 -2.58
C ASP A 41 -8.26 5.68 -3.64
N LYS A 42 -7.51 5.22 -4.65
CA LYS A 42 -8.03 4.31 -5.67
C LYS A 42 -8.60 3.03 -5.06
N LEU A 43 -7.89 2.42 -4.11
CA LEU A 43 -8.35 1.23 -3.41
C LEU A 43 -9.58 1.49 -2.54
N ASN A 44 -9.61 2.63 -1.84
CA ASN A 44 -10.76 3.03 -1.02
C ASN A 44 -12.02 3.19 -1.87
N ASP A 45 -11.89 3.76 -3.07
CA ASP A 45 -13.00 3.91 -4.02
C ASP A 45 -13.54 2.55 -4.50
N GLU A 46 -12.65 1.59 -4.79
CA GLU A 46 -13.03 0.23 -5.17
C GLU A 46 -13.76 -0.50 -4.02
N LEU A 47 -13.28 -0.35 -2.78
CA LEU A 47 -13.93 -0.92 -1.60
C LEU A 47 -15.31 -0.32 -1.35
N LYS A 48 -15.46 1.00 -1.47
CA LYS A 48 -16.76 1.69 -1.38
C LYS A 48 -17.71 1.29 -2.50
N MET A 49 -17.18 1.10 -3.71
CA MET A 49 -17.99 0.59 -4.82
C MET A 49 -18.50 -0.82 -4.52
N GLY A 50 -17.66 -1.70 -3.94
CA GLY A 50 -18.08 -3.04 -3.50
C GLY A 50 -19.19 -2.99 -2.44
N GLU A 51 -19.12 -2.06 -1.48
CA GLU A 51 -20.17 -1.81 -0.50
C GLU A 51 -21.47 -1.32 -1.18
N TYR A 52 -21.35 -0.35 -2.09
CA TYR A 52 -22.49 0.20 -2.83
C TYR A 52 -23.24 -0.86 -3.66
N LEU A 53 -22.51 -1.80 -4.24
CA LEU A 53 -23.07 -2.89 -5.05
C LEU A 53 -23.63 -4.05 -4.20
N ASN A 54 -23.44 -4.04 -2.88
CA ASN A 54 -23.85 -5.13 -2.01
C ASN A 54 -24.43 -4.62 -0.68
N ASP A 55 -25.75 -4.55 -0.61
CA ASP A 55 -26.50 -4.07 0.57
C ASP A 55 -26.23 -4.87 1.86
N SER A 56 -25.63 -6.06 1.76
CA SER A 56 -25.33 -6.92 2.91
C SER A 56 -23.99 -6.59 3.57
N ILE A 57 -23.19 -5.69 3.01
CA ILE A 57 -21.84 -5.34 3.48
C ILE A 57 -21.82 -3.91 4.03
N ILE A 58 -20.97 -3.70 5.03
CA ILE A 58 -20.56 -2.37 5.52
C ILE A 58 -19.03 -2.33 5.53
N VAL A 59 -18.43 -1.31 4.92
CA VAL A 59 -16.98 -1.09 4.93
C VAL A 59 -16.63 0.07 5.86
N LYS A 60 -15.91 -0.22 6.95
CA LYS A 60 -15.36 0.77 7.87
C LYS A 60 -13.89 1.03 7.53
N LEU A 61 -13.59 2.19 6.97
CA LEU A 61 -12.25 2.61 6.60
C LEU A 61 -11.59 3.41 7.73
N ALA A 62 -10.34 3.08 8.04
CA ALA A 62 -9.46 3.85 8.90
C ALA A 62 -8.09 4.00 8.25
N SER A 63 -7.51 5.20 8.28
CA SER A 63 -6.14 5.46 7.83
C SER A 63 -5.28 5.88 9.02
N SER A 64 -4.07 5.36 9.08
CA SER A 64 -3.11 5.72 10.12
C SER A 64 -2.14 6.82 9.71
N ASN A 65 -2.13 7.21 8.43
CA ASN A 65 -1.27 8.25 7.88
C ASN A 65 0.20 8.11 8.33
N ASP A 66 0.75 6.92 8.13
CA ASP A 66 2.12 6.50 8.48
C ASP A 66 2.41 6.38 10.00
N ASP A 67 1.40 6.50 10.87
CA ASP A 67 1.55 6.35 12.32
C ASP A 67 1.28 4.90 12.76
N ASN A 68 2.34 4.19 13.19
CA ASN A 68 2.26 2.82 13.67
C ASN A 68 1.41 2.65 14.95
N VAL A 69 1.46 3.65 15.85
CA VAL A 69 0.70 3.61 17.10
C VAL A 69 -0.79 3.76 16.83
N LEU A 70 -1.12 4.72 15.94
CA LEU A 70 -2.49 4.92 15.50
C LEU A 70 -3.03 3.69 14.78
N GLN A 71 -2.24 3.06 13.87
CA GLN A 71 -2.66 1.86 13.17
C GLN A 71 -2.97 0.71 14.13
N ASN A 72 -2.10 0.45 15.11
CA ASN A 72 -2.34 -0.54 16.14
C ASN A 72 -3.64 -0.27 16.92
N LYS A 73 -3.89 0.98 17.30
CA LYS A 73 -5.11 1.39 17.98
C LYS A 73 -6.35 1.12 17.14
N GLN A 74 -6.34 1.50 15.86
CA GLN A 74 -7.45 1.31 14.93
C GLN A 74 -7.77 -0.18 14.71
N VAL A 75 -6.74 -1.01 14.48
CA VAL A 75 -6.94 -2.46 14.31
C VAL A 75 -7.51 -3.07 15.59
N ASN A 76 -6.98 -2.72 16.76
CA ASN A 76 -7.51 -3.20 18.04
C ASN A 76 -8.96 -2.75 18.27
N GLN A 77 -9.32 -1.53 17.86
CA GLN A 77 -10.69 -1.05 17.93
C GLN A 77 -11.63 -1.89 17.08
N PHE A 78 -11.28 -2.20 15.83
CA PHE A 78 -12.06 -3.10 14.97
C PHE A 78 -12.22 -4.50 15.59
N VAL A 79 -11.17 -5.01 16.23
CA VAL A 79 -11.21 -6.30 16.95
C VAL A 79 -12.21 -6.23 18.13
N ASP A 80 -12.24 -5.12 18.87
CA ASP A 80 -13.14 -4.93 20.01
C ASP A 80 -14.59 -4.69 19.58
N GLU A 81 -14.80 -4.04 18.42
CA GLU A 81 -16.10 -3.87 17.79
C GLU A 81 -16.66 -5.19 17.22
N GLY A 82 -15.82 -6.21 17.07
CA GLY A 82 -16.20 -7.52 16.55
C GLY A 82 -16.60 -7.47 15.07
N VAL A 83 -15.79 -6.84 14.23
CA VAL A 83 -15.97 -6.88 12.77
C VAL A 83 -15.88 -8.31 12.25
N ASP A 84 -16.56 -8.58 11.14
CA ASP A 84 -16.63 -9.93 10.58
C ASP A 84 -15.41 -10.29 9.70
N LEU A 85 -14.64 -9.28 9.26
CA LEU A 85 -13.40 -9.40 8.49
C LEU A 85 -12.51 -8.18 8.74
N LEU A 86 -11.19 -8.40 8.80
CA LEU A 86 -10.19 -7.33 8.77
C LEU A 86 -9.39 -7.39 7.47
N VAL A 87 -9.21 -6.22 6.84
CA VAL A 87 -8.35 -6.02 5.68
C VAL A 87 -7.29 -4.97 6.09
N ILE A 88 -6.03 -5.34 6.11
CA ILE A 88 -4.97 -4.53 6.69
C ILE A 88 -3.83 -4.35 5.70
N SER A 89 -3.42 -3.11 5.43
CA SER A 89 -2.12 -2.80 4.83
C SER A 89 -1.16 -2.36 5.93
N PRO A 90 -0.22 -3.22 6.37
CA PRO A 90 0.72 -2.86 7.42
C PRO A 90 1.61 -1.68 7.03
N ASN A 91 1.79 -0.71 7.93
CA ASN A 91 2.73 0.38 7.67
C ASN A 91 4.17 -0.13 7.67
N GLN A 92 4.57 -0.85 8.71
CA GLN A 92 5.86 -1.51 8.82
C GLN A 92 5.69 -2.97 9.24
N LEU A 93 6.65 -3.81 8.82
CA LEU A 93 6.61 -5.27 8.94
C LEU A 93 6.31 -5.76 10.36
N SER A 94 6.99 -5.21 11.37
CA SER A 94 6.89 -5.67 12.75
C SER A 94 5.94 -4.84 13.61
N ALA A 95 5.61 -3.62 13.20
CA ALA A 95 4.90 -2.68 14.04
C ALA A 95 3.46 -3.09 14.35
N ILE A 96 2.79 -3.82 13.43
CA ILE A 96 1.38 -4.20 13.53
C ILE A 96 1.17 -5.68 13.91
N SER A 97 2.24 -6.50 13.98
CA SER A 97 2.15 -7.96 14.11
C SER A 97 1.26 -8.40 15.28
N LYS A 98 1.43 -7.80 16.46
CA LYS A 98 0.62 -8.16 17.65
C LYS A 98 -0.88 -7.89 17.49
N ALA A 99 -1.25 -6.82 16.79
CA ALA A 99 -2.66 -6.51 16.55
C ALA A 99 -3.27 -7.47 15.52
N VAL A 100 -2.50 -7.86 14.50
CA VAL A 100 -2.86 -8.89 13.52
C VAL A 100 -3.07 -10.25 14.23
N GLU A 101 -2.11 -10.68 15.07
CA GLU A 101 -2.20 -11.92 15.85
C GLU A 101 -3.44 -11.93 16.76
N ARG A 102 -3.68 -10.83 17.47
CA ARG A 102 -4.85 -10.70 18.34
C ARG A 102 -6.17 -10.86 17.57
N ALA A 103 -6.28 -10.26 16.37
CA ALA A 103 -7.46 -10.41 15.53
C ALA A 103 -7.67 -11.86 15.12
N TYR A 104 -6.62 -12.51 14.62
CA TYR A 104 -6.63 -13.90 14.19
C TYR A 104 -7.00 -14.87 15.34
N GLU A 105 -6.41 -14.68 16.54
CA GLU A 105 -6.70 -15.47 17.74
C GLU A 105 -8.13 -15.29 18.26
N LYS A 106 -8.75 -14.15 18.00
CA LYS A 106 -10.19 -13.93 18.27
C LYS A 106 -11.11 -14.55 17.20
N GLY A 107 -10.57 -15.21 16.20
CA GLY A 107 -11.33 -15.84 15.13
C GLY A 107 -11.84 -14.89 14.07
N ILE A 108 -11.33 -13.65 14.03
CA ILE A 108 -11.63 -12.69 12.96
C ILE A 108 -10.70 -13.01 11.78
N PRO A 109 -11.23 -13.35 10.60
CA PRO A 109 -10.40 -13.51 9.41
C PRO A 109 -9.62 -12.24 9.10
N VAL A 110 -8.32 -12.37 8.77
CA VAL A 110 -7.45 -11.25 8.44
C VAL A 110 -6.90 -11.42 7.04
N ILE A 111 -7.14 -10.43 6.19
CA ILE A 111 -6.48 -10.30 4.89
C ILE A 111 -5.43 -9.21 5.00
N LEU A 112 -4.16 -9.59 4.81
CA LEU A 112 -3.09 -8.62 4.57
C LEU A 112 -3.07 -8.28 3.08
N TYR A 113 -2.89 -7.01 2.74
CA TYR A 113 -2.77 -6.63 1.34
C TYR A 113 -1.64 -5.62 1.12
N ASP A 114 -1.10 -5.62 -0.11
CA ASP A 114 0.03 -4.80 -0.53
C ASP A 114 1.32 -5.06 0.28
N ARG A 115 1.25 -4.99 1.60
CA ARG A 115 2.36 -5.21 2.53
C ARG A 115 2.07 -6.37 3.47
N ILE A 116 3.11 -7.12 3.85
CA ILE A 116 3.01 -8.19 4.84
C ILE A 116 3.39 -7.70 6.24
N SER A 117 3.00 -8.49 7.25
CA SER A 117 3.40 -8.33 8.65
C SER A 117 4.32 -9.48 9.07
N ASN A 118 5.15 -9.25 10.07
CA ASN A 118 6.07 -10.27 10.61
C ASN A 118 5.33 -11.26 11.53
N THR A 119 4.34 -11.93 10.99
CA THR A 119 3.58 -13.02 11.63
C THR A 119 2.98 -13.90 10.53
N ASP A 120 2.73 -15.16 10.85
CA ASP A 120 2.01 -16.12 10.00
C ASP A 120 0.51 -16.24 10.35
N LYS A 121 0.05 -15.50 11.37
CA LYS A 121 -1.33 -15.51 11.86
C LYS A 121 -2.22 -14.56 11.05
N TYR A 122 -2.47 -14.90 9.81
CA TYR A 122 -3.45 -14.23 8.94
C TYR A 122 -4.12 -15.26 8.01
N THR A 123 -5.26 -14.91 7.43
CA THR A 123 -6.05 -15.83 6.60
C THR A 123 -5.56 -15.86 5.15
N ALA A 124 -5.22 -14.70 4.60
CA ALA A 124 -4.74 -14.56 3.22
C ALA A 124 -3.87 -13.30 3.05
N PHE A 125 -3.00 -13.34 2.05
CA PHE A 125 -2.26 -12.18 1.56
C PHE A 125 -2.62 -11.90 0.11
N ILE A 126 -2.84 -10.63 -0.22
CA ILE A 126 -3.07 -10.14 -1.59
C ILE A 126 -2.03 -9.06 -1.88
N GLY A 127 -1.11 -9.33 -2.76
CA GLY A 127 -0.02 -8.38 -3.09
C GLY A 127 0.82 -8.83 -4.25
N CYS A 128 1.85 -8.06 -4.55
CA CYS A 128 2.82 -8.34 -5.60
C CYS A 128 4.06 -9.03 -5.04
N ASP A 129 4.77 -9.74 -5.88
CA ASP A 129 6.13 -10.23 -5.60
C ASP A 129 7.13 -9.06 -5.77
N ASN A 130 7.34 -8.33 -4.67
CA ASN A 130 8.21 -7.15 -4.66
C ASN A 130 9.69 -7.50 -4.86
N TYR A 131 10.13 -8.70 -4.46
CA TYR A 131 11.47 -9.18 -4.76
C TYR A 131 11.66 -9.33 -6.29
N HIS A 132 10.69 -9.94 -6.96
CA HIS A 132 10.75 -10.09 -8.42
C HIS A 132 10.68 -8.75 -9.16
N ILE A 133 9.91 -7.79 -8.65
CA ILE A 133 9.87 -6.41 -9.16
C ILE A 133 11.26 -5.78 -9.08
N GLY A 134 11.89 -5.78 -7.92
CA GLY A 134 13.24 -5.26 -7.73
C GLY A 134 14.26 -5.95 -8.63
N LYS A 135 14.17 -7.28 -8.73
CA LYS A 135 15.04 -8.08 -9.60
C LYS A 135 14.87 -7.73 -11.08
N SER A 136 13.65 -7.51 -11.53
CA SER A 136 13.37 -7.09 -12.91
C SER A 136 13.97 -5.73 -13.23
N MET A 137 13.82 -4.77 -12.31
CA MET A 137 14.40 -3.43 -12.47
C MET A 137 15.93 -3.47 -12.46
N GLY A 138 16.55 -4.24 -11.57
CA GLY A 138 17.99 -4.43 -11.55
C GLY A 138 18.53 -5.05 -12.83
N THR A 139 17.81 -6.05 -13.36
CA THR A 139 18.15 -6.69 -14.66
C THR A 139 18.05 -5.67 -15.80
N PHE A 140 16.97 -4.90 -15.85
CA PHE A 140 16.77 -3.87 -16.87
C PHE A 140 17.90 -2.83 -16.83
N ILE A 141 18.22 -2.27 -15.66
CA ILE A 141 19.27 -1.26 -15.51
C ILE A 141 20.66 -1.85 -15.85
N ALA A 142 20.93 -3.09 -15.41
CA ALA A 142 22.20 -3.75 -15.73
C ALA A 142 22.41 -3.95 -17.25
N GLN A 143 21.34 -4.30 -17.96
CA GLN A 143 21.36 -4.41 -19.42
C GLN A 143 21.58 -3.04 -20.09
N LYS A 144 20.88 -2.00 -19.66
CA LYS A 144 21.05 -0.63 -20.18
C LYS A 144 22.44 -0.09 -19.95
N LEU A 145 23.05 -0.37 -18.80
CA LEU A 145 24.42 -0.01 -18.44
C LEU A 145 25.49 -0.94 -19.05
N GLN A 146 25.06 -1.99 -19.76
CA GLN A 146 25.99 -3.00 -20.35
C GLN A 146 26.95 -3.57 -19.27
N GLY A 147 26.46 -3.73 -18.06
CA GLY A 147 27.19 -4.31 -16.92
C GLY A 147 28.18 -3.37 -16.23
N LYS A 148 28.21 -2.07 -16.55
CA LYS A 148 29.12 -1.09 -15.91
C LYS A 148 28.47 0.27 -15.75
N GLY A 149 28.44 0.79 -14.54
CA GLY A 149 27.89 2.12 -14.24
C GLY A 149 27.65 2.33 -12.76
N ARG A 150 27.15 3.51 -12.43
CA ARG A 150 26.89 3.95 -11.07
C ARG A 150 25.44 4.27 -10.89
N ILE A 151 24.85 3.71 -9.86
CA ILE A 151 23.40 3.79 -9.58
C ILE A 151 23.22 4.45 -8.22
N VAL A 152 22.20 5.28 -8.09
CA VAL A 152 21.68 5.72 -6.79
C VAL A 152 20.28 5.12 -6.61
N GLU A 153 19.97 4.74 -5.38
CA GLU A 153 18.70 4.11 -5.01
C GLU A 153 17.89 5.05 -4.12
N ILE A 154 16.61 5.19 -4.41
CA ILE A 154 15.67 5.92 -3.56
C ILE A 154 14.59 4.93 -3.09
N CYS A 155 14.72 4.54 -1.81
CA CYS A 155 13.91 3.52 -1.19
C CYS A 155 12.55 4.06 -0.72
N GLY A 156 11.60 3.14 -0.60
CA GLY A 156 10.36 3.38 0.15
C GLY A 156 10.61 3.56 1.65
N LEU A 157 9.53 3.45 2.43
CA LEU A 157 9.60 3.50 3.90
C LEU A 157 10.44 2.35 4.45
N ASP A 158 11.44 2.68 5.24
CA ASP A 158 12.24 1.67 5.95
C ASP A 158 11.38 0.78 6.84
N GLY A 159 11.69 -0.53 6.86
CA GLY A 159 10.91 -1.54 7.58
C GLY A 159 9.56 -1.90 6.95
N SER A 160 9.19 -1.35 5.80
CA SER A 160 8.07 -1.87 5.00
C SER A 160 8.50 -3.03 4.09
N SER A 161 7.67 -4.07 3.98
CA SER A 161 8.03 -5.26 3.18
C SER A 161 8.34 -4.94 1.72
N PRO A 162 7.60 -4.06 0.99
CA PRO A 162 7.94 -3.77 -0.40
C PRO A 162 9.30 -3.09 -0.57
N ALA A 163 9.68 -2.18 0.36
CA ALA A 163 10.98 -1.52 0.26
C ALA A 163 12.13 -2.51 0.45
N MET A 164 12.02 -3.37 1.45
CA MET A 164 13.03 -4.40 1.73
C MET A 164 13.16 -5.40 0.57
N GLU A 165 12.04 -5.89 0.05
CA GLU A 165 12.02 -6.90 -1.00
C GLU A 165 12.49 -6.33 -2.35
N ARG A 166 12.07 -5.10 -2.73
CA ARG A 166 12.54 -4.43 -3.96
C ARG A 166 14.05 -4.19 -3.89
N HIS A 167 14.58 -3.74 -2.75
CA HIS A 167 16.03 -3.61 -2.53
C HIS A 167 16.76 -4.94 -2.71
N LEU A 168 16.32 -5.99 -2.03
CA LEU A 168 16.95 -7.30 -2.08
C LEU A 168 16.97 -7.88 -3.51
N GLY A 169 15.83 -7.83 -4.20
CA GLY A 169 15.72 -8.29 -5.56
C GLY A 169 16.62 -7.51 -6.53
N PHE A 170 16.67 -6.17 -6.36
CA PHE A 170 17.54 -5.30 -7.14
C PHE A 170 19.02 -5.63 -6.94
N MET A 171 19.47 -5.75 -5.68
CA MET A 171 20.86 -6.09 -5.36
C MET A 171 21.26 -7.46 -5.89
N ASP A 172 20.37 -8.46 -5.80
CA ASP A 172 20.65 -9.79 -6.36
C ASP A 172 20.75 -9.79 -7.89
N ALA A 173 19.97 -8.94 -8.57
CA ALA A 173 20.03 -8.82 -10.03
C ALA A 173 21.35 -8.20 -10.53
N ILE A 174 21.88 -7.22 -9.80
CA ILE A 174 23.13 -6.54 -10.20
C ILE A 174 24.39 -7.24 -9.70
N LYS A 175 24.29 -8.15 -8.74
CA LYS A 175 25.41 -8.91 -8.17
C LYS A 175 26.32 -9.60 -9.20
N PRO A 176 25.81 -10.15 -10.31
CA PRO A 176 26.67 -10.73 -11.36
C PRO A 176 27.50 -9.70 -12.15
N TYR A 177 27.27 -8.42 -11.98
CA TYR A 177 27.89 -7.34 -12.73
C TYR A 177 28.82 -6.49 -11.85
N PRO A 178 30.08 -6.91 -11.61
CA PRO A 178 31.00 -6.21 -10.68
C PRO A 178 31.36 -4.80 -11.13
N GLY A 179 31.07 -4.45 -12.39
CA GLY A 179 31.23 -3.10 -12.91
C GLY A 179 30.09 -2.14 -12.53
N ILE A 180 29.00 -2.65 -11.96
CA ILE A 180 27.87 -1.83 -11.47
C ILE A 180 28.06 -1.55 -9.98
N GLN A 181 27.87 -0.31 -9.58
CA GLN A 181 27.99 0.12 -8.17
C GLN A 181 26.76 0.92 -7.75
N VAL A 182 26.13 0.53 -6.66
CA VAL A 182 25.16 1.38 -5.93
C VAL A 182 25.97 2.28 -5.00
N ILE A 183 26.05 3.56 -5.34
CA ILE A 183 26.95 4.51 -4.66
C ILE A 183 26.26 5.33 -3.57
N ALA A 184 24.93 5.35 -3.57
CA ALA A 184 24.11 5.95 -2.53
C ALA A 184 22.74 5.28 -2.51
N SER A 185 22.19 5.14 -1.31
CA SER A 185 20.81 4.74 -1.07
C SER A 185 20.22 5.70 -0.04
N GLU A 186 19.04 6.24 -0.32
CA GLU A 186 18.35 7.21 0.55
C GLU A 186 16.86 6.86 0.65
N GLU A 187 16.31 7.02 1.83
CA GLU A 187 14.88 6.81 2.06
C GLU A 187 14.06 8.02 1.57
N GLY A 188 12.95 7.74 0.87
CA GLY A 188 11.98 8.71 0.38
C GLY A 188 10.55 8.49 0.89
N ASN A 189 10.33 7.48 1.76
CA ASN A 189 9.07 7.26 2.49
C ASN A 189 7.82 7.21 1.57
N TRP A 190 7.93 6.64 0.36
CA TRP A 190 6.85 6.49 -0.64
C TRP A 190 6.25 7.80 -1.17
N LYS A 191 6.70 8.97 -0.69
CA LYS A 191 6.15 10.28 -1.02
C LYS A 191 7.01 10.99 -2.06
N GLU A 192 6.36 11.77 -2.93
CA GLU A 192 7.06 12.62 -3.91
C GLU A 192 8.04 13.58 -3.22
N GLU A 193 7.58 14.27 -2.17
CA GLU A 193 8.44 15.16 -1.38
C GLU A 193 9.64 14.40 -0.79
N GLY A 194 9.43 13.15 -0.35
CA GLY A 194 10.51 12.28 0.10
C GLY A 194 11.52 11.98 -1.00
N GLY A 195 11.05 11.72 -2.22
CA GLY A 195 11.90 11.57 -3.41
C GLY A 195 12.72 12.83 -3.71
N VAL A 196 12.09 14.02 -3.62
CA VAL A 196 12.76 15.31 -3.76
C VAL A 196 13.89 15.45 -2.73
N GLN A 197 13.60 15.19 -1.45
CA GLN A 197 14.58 15.34 -0.38
C GLN A 197 15.70 14.29 -0.48
N ALA A 198 15.38 13.05 -0.79
CA ALA A 198 16.36 11.98 -1.01
C ALA A 198 17.34 12.36 -2.14
N MET A 199 16.81 12.78 -3.28
CA MET A 199 17.63 13.19 -4.41
C MET A 199 18.49 14.42 -4.10
N LYS A 200 17.97 15.41 -3.39
CA LYS A 200 18.75 16.57 -2.93
C LYS A 200 19.91 16.16 -2.02
N ARG A 201 19.69 15.18 -1.11
CA ARG A 201 20.78 14.63 -0.26
C ARG A 201 21.84 13.92 -1.11
N ILE A 202 21.42 13.14 -2.11
CA ILE A 202 22.34 12.45 -3.04
C ILE A 202 23.16 13.47 -3.82
N LEU A 203 22.50 14.43 -4.49
CA LEU A 203 23.16 15.42 -5.34
C LEU A 203 24.13 16.33 -4.57
N LYS A 204 23.89 16.51 -3.27
CA LYS A 204 24.83 17.23 -2.38
C LYS A 204 26.10 16.42 -2.07
N LYS A 205 25.99 15.07 -2.07
CA LYS A 205 27.12 14.15 -1.81
C LYS A 205 27.90 13.84 -3.08
N THR A 206 27.18 13.60 -4.19
CA THR A 206 27.78 13.23 -5.48
C THR A 206 26.80 13.55 -6.62
N GLN A 207 27.39 13.89 -7.78
CA GLN A 207 26.67 14.05 -9.04
C GLN A 207 27.17 13.06 -10.10
N ASP A 208 28.05 12.15 -9.73
CA ASP A 208 28.70 11.21 -10.64
C ASP A 208 28.03 9.84 -10.56
N PHE A 209 26.87 9.72 -11.22
CA PHE A 209 26.10 8.49 -11.41
C PHE A 209 25.30 8.56 -12.72
N ASP A 210 24.79 7.41 -13.14
CA ASP A 210 24.11 7.22 -14.43
C ASP A 210 22.61 7.04 -14.26
N TYR A 211 22.20 6.26 -13.25
CA TYR A 211 20.80 5.86 -13.03
C TYR A 211 20.32 6.19 -11.63
N VAL A 212 19.01 6.51 -11.55
CA VAL A 212 18.22 6.58 -10.33
C VAL A 212 17.23 5.42 -10.36
N PHE A 213 17.41 4.43 -9.50
CA PHE A 213 16.40 3.42 -9.20
C PHE A 213 15.55 3.91 -8.04
N ALA A 214 14.30 4.22 -8.29
CA ALA A 214 13.34 4.57 -7.25
C ALA A 214 12.31 3.47 -7.05
N HIS A 215 11.94 3.21 -5.79
CA HIS A 215 11.03 2.13 -5.42
C HIS A 215 9.57 2.40 -5.80
N SER A 216 9.22 3.62 -6.27
CA SER A 216 7.90 3.93 -6.83
C SER A 216 7.98 5.08 -7.83
N ASP A 217 6.94 5.23 -8.66
CA ASP A 217 6.81 6.35 -9.60
C ASP A 217 6.84 7.71 -8.91
N ARG A 218 6.22 7.80 -7.72
CA ARG A 218 6.19 9.05 -6.94
C ARG A 218 7.60 9.44 -6.46
N LEU A 219 8.38 8.48 -6.01
CA LEU A 219 9.77 8.69 -5.61
C LEU A 219 10.65 9.08 -6.81
N ALA A 220 10.46 8.40 -7.95
CA ALA A 220 11.16 8.70 -9.20
C ALA A 220 10.83 10.10 -9.70
N TRP A 221 9.57 10.49 -9.66
CA TRP A 221 9.12 11.82 -10.03
C TRP A 221 9.73 12.91 -9.14
N GLY A 222 9.69 12.73 -7.82
CA GLY A 222 10.33 13.64 -6.89
C GLY A 222 11.83 13.79 -7.15
N ALA A 223 12.51 12.68 -7.45
CA ALA A 223 13.94 12.70 -7.81
C ALA A 223 14.19 13.46 -9.11
N TYR A 224 13.37 13.23 -10.13
CA TYR A 224 13.44 13.96 -11.40
C TYR A 224 13.26 15.48 -11.20
N GLU A 225 12.23 15.88 -10.45
CA GLU A 225 11.98 17.31 -10.17
C GLU A 225 13.14 17.97 -9.39
N ALA A 226 13.75 17.26 -8.43
CA ALA A 226 14.92 17.77 -7.73
C ALA A 226 16.12 17.95 -8.67
N ALA A 227 16.35 17.00 -9.58
CA ALA A 227 17.41 17.13 -10.60
C ALA A 227 17.12 18.28 -11.58
N LYS A 228 15.85 18.44 -11.98
CA LYS A 228 15.38 19.49 -12.88
C LYS A 228 15.58 20.89 -12.29
N GLN A 229 15.33 21.09 -10.99
CA GLN A 229 15.58 22.33 -10.28
C GLN A 229 17.06 22.75 -10.35
N MET A 230 17.98 21.81 -10.55
CA MET A 230 19.41 22.03 -10.70
C MET A 230 19.91 22.00 -12.16
N GLY A 231 18.99 21.85 -13.14
CA GLY A 231 19.35 21.72 -14.56
C GLY A 231 20.02 20.38 -14.93
N LEU A 232 19.86 19.35 -14.08
CA LEU A 232 20.54 18.05 -14.21
C LEU A 232 19.63 16.92 -14.70
N GLN A 233 18.37 17.18 -14.99
CA GLN A 233 17.37 16.16 -15.36
C GLN A 233 17.73 15.30 -16.57
N HIS A 234 18.52 15.84 -17.49
CA HIS A 234 18.96 15.12 -18.70
C HIS A 234 20.28 14.36 -18.52
N ARG A 235 20.93 14.56 -17.37
CA ARG A 235 22.19 13.88 -17.04
C ARG A 235 21.97 12.46 -16.55
N TYR A 236 20.82 12.18 -15.95
CA TYR A 236 20.51 10.92 -15.30
C TYR A 236 19.33 10.24 -15.97
N LYS A 237 19.27 8.91 -15.85
CA LYS A 237 18.16 8.09 -16.21
C LYS A 237 17.34 7.73 -14.96
N PHE A 238 16.02 7.80 -15.05
CA PHE A 238 15.13 7.55 -13.93
C PHE A 238 14.28 6.31 -14.22
N THR A 239 14.11 5.48 -13.21
CA THR A 239 13.19 4.35 -13.25
C THR A 239 12.32 4.35 -12.00
N GLY A 240 11.05 3.99 -12.19
CA GLY A 240 10.05 3.87 -11.12
C GLY A 240 9.49 2.46 -11.00
N VAL A 241 8.46 2.34 -10.21
CA VAL A 241 7.60 1.16 -10.06
C VAL A 241 6.18 1.68 -9.84
N ASP A 242 5.18 0.91 -10.19
CA ASP A 242 3.73 1.06 -10.08
C ASP A 242 3.04 1.15 -11.44
N GLY A 243 3.54 1.97 -12.37
CA GLY A 243 3.00 2.08 -13.71
C GLY A 243 1.55 2.59 -13.73
N MET A 244 1.21 3.57 -12.89
CA MET A 244 -0.15 4.09 -12.84
C MET A 244 -0.56 4.71 -14.19
N ALA A 245 -1.75 4.30 -14.68
CA ALA A 245 -2.35 4.78 -15.93
C ALA A 245 -3.19 6.07 -15.72
N THR A 246 -2.73 6.96 -14.84
CA THR A 246 -3.36 8.27 -14.57
C THR A 246 -2.54 9.40 -15.18
N GLN A 247 -3.11 10.59 -15.30
CA GLN A 247 -2.36 11.76 -15.71
C GLN A 247 -1.18 12.00 -14.75
N GLY A 248 0.02 12.15 -15.29
CA GLY A 248 1.26 12.25 -14.50
C GLY A 248 1.70 10.95 -13.84
N GLY A 249 1.07 9.81 -14.16
CA GLY A 249 1.46 8.49 -13.67
C GLY A 249 2.61 7.88 -14.45
N GLY A 250 3.19 6.78 -13.93
CA GLY A 250 4.40 6.16 -14.47
C GLY A 250 4.32 5.80 -15.95
N LEU A 251 3.19 5.27 -16.43
CA LEU A 251 3.02 4.95 -17.85
C LEU A 251 3.11 6.18 -18.76
N GLU A 252 2.56 7.32 -18.33
CA GLU A 252 2.68 8.57 -19.08
C GLU A 252 4.13 9.07 -19.06
N LEU A 253 4.81 9.02 -17.93
CA LEU A 253 6.18 9.47 -17.77
C LEU A 253 7.18 8.62 -18.59
N VAL A 254 6.93 7.32 -18.73
CA VAL A 254 7.70 6.44 -19.64
C VAL A 254 7.41 6.79 -21.10
N ARG A 255 6.14 6.95 -21.47
CA ARG A 255 5.75 7.35 -22.85
C ARG A 255 6.40 8.66 -23.27
N ASP A 256 6.49 9.62 -22.35
CA ASP A 256 7.03 10.95 -22.61
C ASP A 256 8.57 10.99 -22.49
N GLY A 257 9.21 9.84 -22.21
CA GLY A 257 10.66 9.70 -22.15
C GLY A 257 11.31 10.34 -20.92
N ILE A 258 10.52 10.62 -19.89
CA ILE A 258 11.00 11.15 -18.59
C ILE A 258 11.56 9.98 -17.76
N PHE A 259 10.86 8.84 -17.73
CA PHE A 259 11.38 7.61 -17.15
C PHE A 259 11.82 6.64 -18.26
N GLU A 260 12.82 5.82 -17.94
CA GLU A 260 13.27 4.74 -18.83
C GLU A 260 12.41 3.47 -18.65
N ALA A 261 11.85 3.26 -17.44
CA ALA A 261 10.94 2.17 -17.10
C ALA A 261 10.22 2.48 -15.78
#